data_0e60a442438fc988502b1daf30178562
#
_entry.id   0e60a442438fc988502b1daf30178562
#
_cell.length_a   1.000
_cell.length_b   1.000
_cell.length_c   1.000
_cell.angle_alpha   90.00
_cell.angle_beta   90.00
_cell.angle_gamma   90.00
#
_symmetry.space_group_name_H-M   'P 1'
#
loop_
_entity.id
_entity.type
_entity.pdbx_description
1 polymer ?
#
loop_
_entity_poly.entity_id
_entity_poly.type
_entity_poly.pdbx_seq_one_letter_code
_entity_poly.pdbx_strand_id
1 'polypeptide(L)'
;PENLQTALAKAAEKVKKEHTLLGEVPVQENLAESVRSYQERFFVRLYAGLFPDEQSLEQPLQHMELNLASDNYLVASCEIIANTELTPAQQLKLSFSCGRMLETTLQSYLPCYVTGADALRGNVLFCLTAQQAQSYRTVLRPLLERASQILYNYFTVRLLWAVGRPTGSLLGLARCCRENAHLQPLLTVEQPI
;
A
#
# COMPACT_ATOMS: atom_id res chain seq x y z
N PRO A 1 0.23 -55.89 15.43
CA PRO A 1 -0.55 -55.15 14.41
C PRO A 1 -1.52 -54.16 15.02
N GLU A 2 -2.12 -54.50 16.20
CA GLU A 2 -3.10 -53.61 16.85
C GLU A 2 -2.54 -52.27 17.30
N ASN A 3 -1.29 -52.20 17.69
CA ASN A 3 -0.64 -50.95 18.12
C ASN A 3 -0.47 -49.93 17.01
N LEU A 4 -0.31 -50.36 15.75
CA LEU A 4 -0.12 -49.43 14.61
C LEU A 4 -1.45 -48.78 14.19
N GLN A 5 -2.53 -49.52 14.19
CA GLN A 5 -3.88 -49.00 13.89
C GLN A 5 -4.34 -48.01 14.94
N THR A 6 -4.09 -48.31 16.22
CA THR A 6 -4.41 -47.40 17.34
C THR A 6 -3.57 -46.13 17.32
N ALA A 7 -2.29 -46.22 16.92
CA ALA A 7 -1.44 -45.05 16.76
C ALA A 7 -1.86 -44.17 15.55
N LEU A 8 -2.26 -44.77 14.44
CA LEU A 8 -2.77 -44.10 13.25
C LEU A 8 -4.13 -43.41 13.54
N ALA A 9 -5.04 -44.08 14.30
CA ALA A 9 -6.30 -43.49 14.70
C ALA A 9 -6.10 -42.28 15.62
N LYS A 10 -5.18 -42.36 16.61
CA LYS A 10 -4.82 -41.24 17.47
C LYS A 10 -4.17 -40.08 16.71
N ALA A 11 -3.31 -40.38 15.75
CA ALA A 11 -2.71 -39.36 14.90
C ALA A 11 -3.77 -38.67 14.02
N ALA A 12 -4.69 -39.42 13.43
CA ALA A 12 -5.80 -38.87 12.64
C ALA A 12 -6.75 -38.01 13.47
N GLU A 13 -7.02 -38.42 14.74
CA GLU A 13 -7.85 -37.65 15.65
C GLU A 13 -7.15 -36.37 16.13
N LYS A 14 -5.83 -36.39 16.31
CA LYS A 14 -5.02 -35.24 16.66
C LYS A 14 -4.99 -34.24 15.50
N VAL A 15 -4.77 -34.70 14.27
CA VAL A 15 -4.85 -33.87 13.06
C VAL A 15 -6.24 -33.27 12.85
N LYS A 16 -7.29 -34.05 13.12
CA LYS A 16 -8.67 -33.56 13.07
C LYS A 16 -8.95 -32.51 14.16
N LYS A 17 -8.42 -32.68 15.37
CA LYS A 17 -8.53 -31.68 16.45
C LYS A 17 -7.70 -30.43 16.18
N GLU A 18 -6.50 -30.57 15.62
CA GLU A 18 -5.70 -29.42 15.19
C GLU A 18 -6.36 -28.68 14.02
N HIS A 19 -6.99 -29.38 13.07
CA HIS A 19 -7.82 -28.76 12.03
C HIS A 19 -9.09 -28.08 12.56
N THR A 20 -9.64 -28.55 13.68
CA THR A 20 -10.82 -27.95 14.32
C THR A 20 -10.41 -26.82 15.28
N LEU A 21 -9.19 -26.83 15.80
CA LEU A 21 -8.61 -25.75 16.63
C LEU A 21 -7.95 -24.64 15.79
N LEU A 22 -7.58 -24.93 14.53
CA LEU A 22 -7.35 -23.94 13.46
C LEU A 22 -8.70 -23.44 12.90
N GLY A 23 -9.71 -23.44 13.81
CA GLY A 23 -11.08 -23.13 13.55
C GLY A 23 -11.22 -21.94 12.63
N GLU A 24 -11.99 -22.13 11.58
CA GLU A 24 -12.79 -21.13 10.87
C GLU A 24 -12.26 -19.69 10.99
N VAL A 25 -10.99 -19.46 10.66
CA VAL A 25 -10.61 -18.16 10.10
C VAL A 25 -11.42 -18.09 8.82
N PRO A 26 -12.37 -17.16 8.69
CA PRO A 26 -13.27 -17.14 7.55
C PRO A 26 -12.41 -17.19 6.27
N VAL A 27 -12.70 -18.12 5.39
CA VAL A 27 -11.99 -18.29 4.11
C VAL A 27 -11.92 -16.94 3.35
N GLN A 28 -12.89 -16.07 3.57
CA GLN A 28 -12.95 -14.71 3.05
C GLN A 28 -11.86 -13.78 3.59
N GLU A 29 -11.50 -13.82 4.89
CA GLU A 29 -10.43 -12.98 5.45
C GLU A 29 -9.07 -13.43 4.91
N ASN A 30 -8.82 -14.72 4.84
CA ASN A 30 -7.59 -15.27 4.26
C ASN A 30 -7.46 -14.94 2.75
N LEU A 31 -8.56 -14.94 2.02
CA LEU A 31 -8.55 -14.60 0.60
C LEU A 31 -8.26 -13.11 0.39
N ALA A 32 -8.91 -12.23 1.14
CA ALA A 32 -8.70 -10.78 1.07
C ALA A 32 -7.26 -10.40 1.46
N GLU A 33 -6.69 -11.02 2.48
CA GLU A 33 -5.30 -10.82 2.90
C GLU A 33 -4.32 -11.34 1.85
N SER A 34 -4.62 -12.47 1.21
CA SER A 34 -3.82 -13.03 0.12
C SER A 34 -3.83 -12.11 -1.12
N VAL A 35 -4.99 -11.59 -1.51
CA VAL A 35 -5.15 -10.64 -2.62
C VAL A 35 -4.36 -9.36 -2.32
N ARG A 36 -4.49 -8.81 -1.10
CA ARG A 36 -3.76 -7.61 -0.69
C ARG A 36 -2.25 -7.82 -0.73
N SER A 37 -1.75 -8.93 -0.22
CA SER A 37 -0.32 -9.27 -0.27
C SER A 37 0.18 -9.40 -1.71
N TYR A 38 -0.65 -9.92 -2.62
CA TYR A 38 -0.32 -10.00 -4.03
C TYR A 38 -0.29 -8.62 -4.70
N GLN A 39 -1.24 -7.74 -4.36
CA GLN A 39 -1.27 -6.36 -4.81
C GLN A 39 -0.04 -5.58 -4.33
N GLU A 40 0.36 -5.72 -3.08
CA GLU A 40 1.56 -5.08 -2.53
C GLU A 40 2.83 -5.50 -3.28
N ARG A 41 3.00 -6.81 -3.54
CA ARG A 41 4.13 -7.33 -4.34
C ARG A 41 4.13 -6.79 -5.77
N PHE A 42 2.97 -6.66 -6.38
CA PHE A 42 2.83 -6.05 -7.71
C PHE A 42 3.31 -4.60 -7.71
N PHE A 43 2.84 -3.78 -6.77
CA PHE A 43 3.24 -2.38 -6.68
C PHE A 43 4.73 -2.22 -6.39
N VAL A 44 5.31 -3.04 -5.51
CA VAL A 44 6.76 -3.05 -5.25
C VAL A 44 7.54 -3.30 -6.55
N ARG A 45 7.13 -4.29 -7.36
CA ARG A 45 7.76 -4.58 -8.65
C ARG A 45 7.57 -3.45 -9.66
N LEU A 46 6.37 -2.85 -9.69
CA LEU A 46 6.03 -1.74 -10.58
C LEU A 46 6.89 -0.51 -10.28
N TYR A 47 6.99 -0.13 -9.02
CA TYR A 47 7.80 1.01 -8.57
C TYR A 47 9.31 0.78 -8.73
N ALA A 48 9.74 -0.46 -8.63
CA ALA A 48 11.13 -0.84 -8.90
C ALA A 48 11.48 -0.91 -10.41
N GLY A 49 10.47 -0.83 -11.30
CA GLY A 49 10.67 -0.93 -12.75
C GLY A 49 11.03 -2.34 -13.22
N LEU A 50 10.49 -3.37 -12.57
CA LEU A 50 10.75 -4.77 -12.87
C LEU A 50 9.81 -5.37 -13.94
N PHE A 51 8.99 -4.57 -14.58
CA PHE A 51 8.19 -4.97 -15.72
C PHE A 51 8.83 -4.46 -17.01
N PRO A 52 9.13 -5.34 -17.99
CA PRO A 52 9.84 -4.96 -19.22
C PRO A 52 8.96 -4.15 -20.18
N ASP A 53 7.66 -4.41 -20.20
CA ASP A 53 6.69 -3.81 -21.13
C ASP A 53 5.28 -3.78 -20.53
N GLU A 54 4.35 -3.12 -21.23
CA GLU A 54 2.95 -3.01 -20.81
C GLU A 54 2.21 -4.33 -20.86
N GLN A 55 2.56 -5.22 -21.80
CA GLN A 55 1.93 -6.53 -21.93
C GLN A 55 2.18 -7.38 -20.68
N SER A 56 3.34 -7.24 -20.04
CA SER A 56 3.68 -7.93 -18.81
C SER A 56 2.85 -7.49 -17.59
N LEU A 57 2.13 -6.38 -17.69
CA LEU A 57 1.21 -5.88 -16.66
C LEU A 57 -0.20 -6.48 -16.76
N GLU A 58 -0.64 -6.92 -17.96
CA GLU A 58 -2.02 -7.33 -18.21
C GLU A 58 -2.47 -8.48 -17.30
N GLN A 59 -1.70 -9.55 -17.24
CA GLN A 59 -2.03 -10.71 -16.41
C GLN A 59 -2.10 -10.38 -14.91
N PRO A 60 -1.09 -9.72 -14.30
CA PRO A 60 -1.19 -9.29 -12.91
C PRO A 60 -2.40 -8.41 -12.61
N LEU A 61 -2.70 -7.44 -13.47
CA LEU A 61 -3.83 -6.52 -13.28
C LEU A 61 -5.18 -7.24 -13.30
N GLN A 62 -5.37 -8.19 -14.23
CA GLN A 62 -6.59 -9.00 -14.30
C GLN A 62 -6.79 -9.86 -13.05
N HIS A 63 -5.72 -10.49 -12.55
CA HIS A 63 -5.79 -11.35 -11.36
C HIS A 63 -6.05 -10.59 -10.05
N MET A 64 -5.71 -9.30 -10.00
CA MET A 64 -5.83 -8.50 -8.78
C MET A 64 -7.14 -7.71 -8.71
N GLU A 65 -7.96 -7.75 -9.76
CA GLU A 65 -9.18 -6.95 -9.86
C GLU A 65 -8.93 -5.44 -9.62
N LEU A 66 -7.69 -4.97 -9.93
CA LEU A 66 -7.33 -3.58 -9.79
C LEU A 66 -7.85 -2.76 -10.97
N ASN A 67 -8.68 -1.78 -10.68
CA ASN A 67 -9.11 -0.83 -11.71
C ASN A 67 -8.10 0.33 -11.81
N LEU A 68 -7.04 0.10 -12.57
CA LEU A 68 -6.02 1.11 -12.88
C LEU A 68 -6.24 1.78 -14.24
N ALA A 69 -7.44 1.66 -14.83
CA ALA A 69 -7.76 2.33 -16.09
C ALA A 69 -7.83 3.85 -15.88
N SER A 70 -6.86 4.58 -16.37
CA SER A 70 -6.78 6.04 -16.27
C SER A 70 -5.90 6.64 -17.36
N ASP A 71 -6.12 7.92 -17.68
CA ASP A 71 -5.31 8.62 -18.67
C ASP A 71 -3.89 8.89 -18.16
N ASN A 72 -3.76 9.13 -16.87
CA ASN A 72 -2.50 9.49 -16.24
C ASN A 72 -2.39 8.90 -14.83
N TYR A 73 -1.16 8.68 -14.43
CA TYR A 73 -0.79 8.15 -13.12
C TYR A 73 0.22 9.06 -12.44
N LEU A 74 0.14 9.13 -11.12
CA LEU A 74 1.10 9.89 -10.32
C LEU A 74 1.35 9.16 -8.99
N VAL A 75 2.61 9.11 -8.56
CA VAL A 75 2.96 8.62 -7.23
C VAL A 75 3.33 9.78 -6.34
N ALA A 76 2.70 9.84 -5.17
CA ALA A 76 3.16 10.62 -4.03
C ALA A 76 3.77 9.67 -2.99
N SER A 77 5.02 9.89 -2.64
CA SER A 77 5.70 9.15 -1.57
C SER A 77 5.58 9.90 -0.27
N CYS A 78 5.22 9.21 0.82
CA CYS A 78 5.10 9.82 2.13
C CYS A 78 6.02 9.17 3.14
N GLU A 79 6.49 9.98 4.10
CA GLU A 79 7.21 9.55 5.29
C GLU A 79 6.42 9.97 6.53
N ILE A 80 6.24 9.04 7.47
CA ILE A 80 5.52 9.25 8.72
C ILE A 80 6.55 9.64 9.79
N ILE A 81 6.43 10.86 10.31
CA ILE A 81 7.27 11.37 11.40
C ILE A 81 6.46 11.25 12.69
N ALA A 82 6.87 10.32 13.54
CA ALA A 82 6.31 10.17 14.88
C ALA A 82 7.01 11.15 15.86
N ASN A 83 6.26 11.64 16.85
CA ASN A 83 6.78 12.58 17.85
C ASN A 83 7.56 11.88 18.98
N THR A 84 7.56 10.55 19.00
CA THR A 84 8.23 9.72 20.03
C THR A 84 9.00 8.60 19.37
N GLU A 85 10.02 8.10 20.03
CA GLU A 85 10.70 6.89 19.61
C GLU A 85 9.73 5.69 19.69
N LEU A 86 9.69 4.92 18.63
CA LEU A 86 8.81 3.76 18.50
C LEU A 86 9.63 2.49 18.34
N THR A 87 9.20 1.43 19.00
CA THR A 87 9.74 0.10 18.73
C THR A 87 9.34 -0.36 17.31
N PRO A 88 10.07 -1.32 16.69
CA PRO A 88 9.72 -1.82 15.36
C PRO A 88 8.28 -2.33 15.23
N ALA A 89 7.76 -2.99 16.25
CA ALA A 89 6.38 -3.45 16.28
C ALA A 89 5.36 -2.30 16.32
N GLN A 90 5.66 -1.23 17.06
CA GLN A 90 4.83 -0.02 17.10
C GLN A 90 4.88 0.75 15.77
N GLN A 91 6.06 0.84 15.13
CA GLN A 91 6.21 1.44 13.81
C GLN A 91 5.34 0.72 12.76
N LEU A 92 5.39 -0.61 12.74
CA LEU A 92 4.59 -1.41 11.83
C LEU A 92 3.09 -1.20 12.05
N LYS A 93 2.63 -1.24 13.31
CA LYS A 93 1.23 -1.00 13.66
C LYS A 93 0.77 0.41 13.28
N LEU A 94 1.59 1.42 13.54
CA LEU A 94 1.32 2.81 13.19
C LEU A 94 1.22 2.98 11.66
N SER A 95 2.19 2.45 10.92
CA SER A 95 2.23 2.49 9.45
C SER A 95 0.98 1.86 8.85
N PHE A 96 0.58 0.67 9.33
CA PHE A 96 -0.64 0.02 8.88
C PHE A 96 -1.89 0.87 9.15
N SER A 97 -2.02 1.43 10.36
CA SER A 97 -3.18 2.25 10.73
C SER A 97 -3.23 3.56 9.93
N CYS A 98 -2.09 4.21 9.75
CA CYS A 98 -1.97 5.41 8.91
C CYS A 98 -2.29 5.10 7.44
N GLY A 99 -1.77 4.00 6.90
CA GLY A 99 -2.03 3.59 5.52
C GLY A 99 -3.53 3.36 5.25
N ARG A 100 -4.22 2.66 6.15
CA ARG A 100 -5.68 2.44 6.07
C ARG A 100 -6.46 3.74 6.11
N MET A 101 -6.10 4.66 6.99
CA MET A 101 -6.78 5.95 7.12
C MET A 101 -6.50 6.85 5.92
N LEU A 102 -5.26 6.86 5.40
CA LEU A 102 -4.91 7.57 4.17
C LEU A 102 -5.74 7.05 2.99
N GLU A 103 -5.78 5.73 2.80
CA GLU A 103 -6.54 5.12 1.71
C GLU A 103 -8.01 5.53 1.76
N THR A 104 -8.66 5.34 2.90
CA THR A 104 -10.08 5.72 3.07
C THR A 104 -10.32 7.22 2.84
N THR A 105 -9.42 8.07 3.34
CA THR A 105 -9.55 9.53 3.21
C THR A 105 -9.36 9.96 1.76
N LEU A 106 -8.32 9.48 1.09
CA LEU A 106 -7.98 9.94 -0.26
C LEU A 106 -8.93 9.35 -1.32
N GLN A 107 -9.36 8.09 -1.18
CA GLN A 107 -10.30 7.44 -2.10
C GLN A 107 -11.66 8.13 -2.16
N SER A 108 -12.05 8.88 -1.11
CA SER A 108 -13.27 9.68 -1.16
C SER A 108 -13.22 10.86 -2.13
N TYR A 109 -12.03 11.21 -2.64
CA TYR A 109 -11.82 12.35 -3.55
C TYR A 109 -11.26 11.92 -4.91
N LEU A 110 -10.32 10.99 -4.93
CA LEU A 110 -9.66 10.51 -6.15
C LEU A 110 -9.41 9.00 -6.06
N PRO A 111 -9.56 8.27 -7.17
CA PRO A 111 -9.13 6.89 -7.23
C PRO A 111 -7.63 6.79 -6.90
N CYS A 112 -7.30 6.08 -5.83
CA CYS A 112 -5.92 5.90 -5.41
C CYS A 112 -5.69 4.57 -4.70
N TYR A 113 -4.42 4.16 -4.63
CA TYR A 113 -3.98 2.95 -3.95
C TYR A 113 -2.81 3.28 -3.03
N VAL A 114 -2.95 2.92 -1.75
CA VAL A 114 -1.92 3.14 -0.74
C VAL A 114 -1.13 1.86 -0.53
N THR A 115 0.18 1.94 -0.67
CA THR A 115 1.10 0.80 -0.50
C THR A 115 2.22 1.16 0.46
N GLY A 116 2.63 0.21 1.32
CA GLY A 116 3.80 0.37 2.16
C GLY A 116 5.09 0.27 1.34
N ALA A 117 6.09 1.07 1.69
CA ALA A 117 7.45 0.95 1.17
C ALA A 117 8.39 0.35 2.21
N ASP A 118 8.27 0.80 3.45
CA ASP A 118 8.89 0.25 4.66
C ASP A 118 8.05 0.64 5.90
N ALA A 119 8.62 0.45 7.12
CA ALA A 119 7.87 0.62 8.36
C ALA A 119 7.20 2.00 8.55
N LEU A 120 7.80 3.09 8.05
CA LEU A 120 7.27 4.46 8.21
C LEU A 120 7.18 5.22 6.87
N ARG A 121 7.34 4.53 5.76
CA ARG A 121 7.23 5.09 4.41
C ARG A 121 6.18 4.37 3.61
N GLY A 122 5.53 5.12 2.73
CA GLY A 122 4.52 4.58 1.84
C GLY A 122 4.45 5.35 0.54
N ASN A 123 3.74 4.77 -0.42
CA ASN A 123 3.44 5.39 -1.69
C ASN A 123 1.94 5.43 -1.90
N VAL A 124 1.45 6.50 -2.48
CA VAL A 124 0.07 6.65 -2.92
C VAL A 124 0.08 6.82 -4.43
N LEU A 125 -0.45 5.82 -5.13
CA LEU A 125 -0.71 5.91 -6.56
C LEU A 125 -2.04 6.58 -6.79
N PHE A 126 -2.06 7.69 -7.50
CA PHE A 126 -3.26 8.38 -7.96
C PHE A 126 -3.53 8.07 -9.43
N CYS A 127 -4.77 7.76 -9.75
CA CYS A 127 -5.29 7.65 -11.10
C CYS A 127 -5.96 8.97 -11.48
N LEU A 128 -5.44 9.67 -12.50
CA LEU A 128 -5.82 11.03 -12.85
C LEU A 128 -6.41 11.09 -14.27
N THR A 129 -7.44 11.91 -14.45
CA THR A 129 -7.86 12.32 -15.80
C THR A 129 -6.82 13.24 -16.44
N ALA A 130 -6.86 13.42 -17.75
CA ALA A 130 -5.97 14.32 -18.47
C ALA A 130 -6.00 15.75 -17.91
N GLN A 131 -7.18 16.26 -17.55
CA GLN A 131 -7.35 17.58 -16.96
C GLN A 131 -6.73 17.68 -15.56
N GLN A 132 -6.94 16.68 -14.71
CA GLN A 132 -6.34 16.63 -13.36
C GLN A 132 -4.81 16.55 -13.44
N ALA A 133 -4.27 15.80 -14.40
CA ALA A 133 -2.83 15.69 -14.60
C ALA A 133 -2.18 17.03 -15.00
N GLN A 134 -2.85 17.86 -15.80
CA GLN A 134 -2.38 19.20 -16.15
C GLN A 134 -2.29 20.14 -14.94
N SER A 135 -3.19 20.00 -13.99
CA SER A 135 -3.29 20.84 -12.79
C SER A 135 -3.01 20.06 -11.49
N TYR A 136 -2.22 18.99 -11.55
CA TYR A 136 -2.08 18.04 -10.45
C TYR A 136 -1.66 18.68 -9.12
N ARG A 137 -0.81 19.72 -9.15
CA ARG A 137 -0.37 20.42 -7.93
C ARG A 137 -1.53 21.08 -7.21
N THR A 138 -2.41 21.75 -7.97
CA THR A 138 -3.60 22.41 -7.42
C THR A 138 -4.62 21.41 -6.91
N VAL A 139 -4.71 20.24 -7.55
CA VAL A 139 -5.64 19.16 -7.15
C VAL A 139 -5.13 18.40 -5.94
N LEU A 140 -3.87 18.00 -5.94
CA LEU A 140 -3.34 17.09 -4.90
C LEU A 140 -2.95 17.80 -3.61
N ARG A 141 -2.36 19.02 -3.70
CA ARG A 141 -1.88 19.71 -2.52
C ARG A 141 -2.94 19.84 -1.40
N PRO A 142 -4.15 20.37 -1.64
CA PRO A 142 -5.16 20.47 -0.59
C PRO A 142 -5.63 19.12 -0.06
N LEU A 143 -5.60 18.05 -0.90
CA LEU A 143 -5.96 16.70 -0.48
C LEU A 143 -4.91 16.11 0.47
N LEU A 144 -3.63 16.27 0.13
CA LEU A 144 -2.52 15.79 0.96
C LEU A 144 -2.43 16.57 2.27
N GLU A 145 -2.63 17.90 2.25
CA GLU A 145 -2.69 18.73 3.45
C GLU A 145 -3.84 18.29 4.37
N ARG A 146 -5.02 18.04 3.81
CA ARG A 146 -6.18 17.55 4.57
C ARG A 146 -5.92 16.16 5.17
N ALA A 147 -5.37 15.23 4.38
CA ALA A 147 -5.01 13.90 4.86
C ALA A 147 -3.98 13.97 5.99
N SER A 148 -2.96 14.83 5.85
CA SER A 148 -1.95 15.07 6.89
C SER A 148 -2.58 15.61 8.17
N GLN A 149 -3.51 16.55 8.08
CA GLN A 149 -4.21 17.09 9.24
C GLN A 149 -5.07 16.04 9.95
N ILE A 150 -5.75 15.17 9.21
CA ILE A 150 -6.53 14.08 9.78
C ILE A 150 -5.61 13.12 10.54
N LEU A 151 -4.49 12.69 9.95
CA LEU A 151 -3.55 11.78 10.61
C LEU A 151 -2.89 12.43 11.84
N TYR A 152 -2.58 13.71 11.77
CA TYR A 152 -2.09 14.46 12.93
C TYR A 152 -3.09 14.43 14.08
N ASN A 153 -4.36 14.68 13.81
CA ASN A 153 -5.40 14.71 14.83
C ASN A 153 -5.63 13.34 15.49
N TYR A 154 -5.50 12.24 14.74
CA TYR A 154 -5.76 10.89 15.26
C TYR A 154 -4.53 10.20 15.85
N PHE A 155 -3.37 10.39 15.26
CA PHE A 155 -2.15 9.65 15.61
C PHE A 155 -1.02 10.55 16.13
N THR A 156 -1.20 11.88 16.08
CA THR A 156 -0.17 12.86 16.46
C THR A 156 1.12 12.70 15.65
N VAL A 157 0.98 12.28 14.38
CA VAL A 157 2.09 12.12 13.43
C VAL A 157 2.07 13.22 12.38
N ARG A 158 3.23 13.52 11.81
CA ARG A 158 3.35 14.41 10.66
C ARG A 158 3.70 13.61 9.41
N LEU A 159 3.24 14.06 8.25
CA LEU A 159 3.56 13.46 6.98
C LEU A 159 4.42 14.39 6.15
N LEU A 160 5.50 13.87 5.59
CA LEU A 160 6.30 14.54 4.57
C LEU A 160 5.99 13.91 3.22
N TRP A 161 5.68 14.73 2.22
CA TRP A 161 5.23 14.28 0.91
C TRP A 161 6.20 14.69 -0.20
N ALA A 162 6.76 13.72 -0.91
CA ALA A 162 7.40 13.94 -2.20
C ALA A 162 6.41 13.58 -3.31
N VAL A 163 6.07 14.54 -4.15
CA VAL A 163 5.05 14.38 -5.20
C VAL A 163 5.72 14.40 -6.56
N GLY A 164 5.66 13.27 -7.27
CA GLY A 164 6.20 13.10 -8.61
C GLY A 164 5.40 13.85 -9.67
N ARG A 165 5.84 13.74 -10.91
CA ARG A 165 5.12 14.27 -12.08
C ARG A 165 4.17 13.20 -12.62
N PRO A 166 3.01 13.59 -13.18
CA PRO A 166 2.12 12.66 -13.86
C PRO A 166 2.82 11.97 -15.04
N THR A 167 2.44 10.72 -15.28
CA THR A 167 2.88 9.93 -16.42
C THR A 167 1.68 9.25 -17.08
N GLY A 168 1.67 9.12 -18.41
CA GLY A 168 0.61 8.44 -19.17
C GLY A 168 0.73 6.91 -19.17
N SER A 169 1.76 6.34 -18.53
CA SER A 169 1.98 4.89 -18.49
C SER A 169 2.32 4.43 -17.09
N LEU A 170 1.82 3.25 -16.69
CA LEU A 170 2.19 2.60 -15.42
C LEU A 170 3.69 2.33 -15.33
N LEU A 171 4.37 2.01 -16.42
CA LEU A 171 5.82 1.80 -16.44
C LEU A 171 6.61 3.07 -16.09
N GLY A 172 6.05 4.25 -16.35
CA GLY A 172 6.64 5.53 -15.99
C GLY A 172 6.73 5.77 -14.49
N LEU A 173 5.97 5.03 -13.67
CA LEU A 173 5.93 5.17 -12.21
C LEU A 173 7.27 4.87 -11.54
N ALA A 174 8.06 3.94 -12.09
CA ALA A 174 9.39 3.64 -11.58
C ALA A 174 10.31 4.88 -11.61
N ARG A 175 10.20 5.72 -12.64
CA ARG A 175 10.93 7.00 -12.71
C ARG A 175 10.39 7.97 -11.67
N CYS A 176 9.07 8.08 -11.53
CA CYS A 176 8.45 8.97 -10.53
C CYS A 176 8.89 8.60 -9.11
N CYS A 177 8.94 7.32 -8.77
CA CYS A 177 9.41 6.87 -7.46
C CYS A 177 10.88 7.22 -7.21
N ARG A 178 11.75 7.09 -8.23
CA ARG A 178 13.16 7.52 -8.11
C ARG A 178 13.28 9.04 -7.92
N GLU A 179 12.51 9.83 -8.66
CA GLU A 179 12.47 11.30 -8.48
C GLU A 179 12.01 11.66 -7.06
N ASN A 180 10.96 11.01 -6.55
CA ASN A 180 10.48 11.21 -5.18
C ASN A 180 11.53 10.85 -4.13
N ALA A 181 12.26 9.75 -4.32
CA ALA A 181 13.33 9.33 -3.41
C ALA A 181 14.46 10.36 -3.31
N HIS A 182 14.75 11.10 -4.40
CA HIS A 182 15.71 12.20 -4.38
C HIS A 182 15.16 13.47 -3.71
N LEU A 183 13.85 13.70 -3.76
CA LEU A 183 13.20 14.85 -3.13
C LEU A 183 13.02 14.66 -1.62
N GLN A 184 12.77 13.43 -1.18
CA GLN A 184 12.43 13.12 0.20
C GLN A 184 13.42 13.68 1.25
N PRO A 185 14.75 13.57 1.08
CA PRO A 185 15.70 14.15 2.01
C PRO A 185 15.70 15.68 2.10
N LEU A 186 15.08 16.36 1.13
CA LEU A 186 14.98 17.81 1.07
C LEU A 186 13.74 18.35 1.81
N LEU A 187 12.80 17.46 2.14
CA LEU A 187 11.58 17.84 2.84
C LEU A 187 11.87 18.06 4.32
N THR A 188 11.22 19.08 4.87
CA THR A 188 11.27 19.38 6.30
C THR A 188 9.86 19.46 6.86
N VAL A 189 9.77 19.41 8.19
CA VAL A 189 8.49 19.56 8.89
C VAL A 189 7.87 20.94 8.67
N GLU A 190 8.66 21.94 8.32
CA GLU A 190 8.22 23.31 7.98
C GLU A 190 7.73 23.43 6.53
N GLN A 191 8.25 22.55 5.64
CA GLN A 191 7.88 22.48 4.24
C GLN A 191 7.57 21.01 3.87
N PRO A 192 6.37 20.50 4.28
CA PRO A 192 6.06 19.07 4.18
C PRO A 192 5.61 18.61 2.80
N ILE A 193 5.36 19.52 1.83
CA ILE A 193 4.88 19.23 0.47
C ILE A 193 5.59 20.12 -0.56
#